data_b5b6a0c5a25535e7bf80558c50396554
#
_entry.id   b5b6a0c5a25535e7bf80558c50396554
#
_cell.length_a   1.000
_cell.length_b   1.000
_cell.length_c   1.000
_cell.angle_alpha   90.00
_cell.angle_beta   90.00
_cell.angle_gamma   90.00
#
_symmetry.space_group_name_H-M   'P 1'
#
loop_
_entity.id
_entity.type
_entity.pdbx_description
1 polymer ?
#
loop_
_entity_poly.entity_id
_entity_poly.type
_entity_poly.pdbx_seq_one_letter_code
_entity_poly.pdbx_strand_id
1 'polypeptide(L)'
;MKKKFWEYILENFTIDNNGRKMQPILTRSERIDNERISCLLNSGYKDIKTLIQENKKIGSEESMYLEFRFRLKDTSGRQKSGRYILETDNTQIIYEHLEFVLSKNLGTYFSITPTNTIINPKIFLEKTAYQSLQEACNKYWGKHSLLAILLHEIKDKADTYIKNQLSENFKTVLNFLLNISCKTSRGKHQQNMLGLPPEVLSELEEGNISVYKENILNRTENILNVFLKNIDTDIQKVYYEKSVAGMFIRYKLMVCRRINEVNRELPFSLESTGIQFMIQLLPFILNLQKGAVVIIDAFDIALCDDFVKKLIIFLRENLNGQLIITTCNKLVTKIDIPQENIYFLYENHVKVHRIL
;
A
#
# COMPACT_ATOMS: atom_id res chain seq x y z
N MET A 1 -21.29 11.10 -4.15
CA MET A 1 -20.11 11.90 -3.75
C MET A 1 -19.96 13.02 -4.76
N LYS A 2 -19.77 14.27 -4.32
CA LYS A 2 -19.76 15.41 -5.24
C LYS A 2 -18.36 15.56 -5.87
N LYS A 3 -18.27 15.90 -7.16
CA LYS A 3 -17.02 16.16 -7.90
C LYS A 3 -16.06 17.10 -7.15
N LYS A 4 -16.59 18.09 -6.43
CA LYS A 4 -15.83 19.02 -5.58
C LYS A 4 -15.01 18.37 -4.46
N PHE A 5 -15.41 17.22 -3.92
CA PHE A 5 -14.62 16.51 -2.90
C PHE A 5 -13.27 16.06 -3.44
N TRP A 6 -13.27 15.47 -4.65
CA TRP A 6 -12.06 14.94 -5.26
C TRP A 6 -11.16 16.03 -5.82
N GLU A 7 -11.73 17.10 -6.32
CA GLU A 7 -11.00 18.32 -6.68
C GLU A 7 -10.27 18.87 -5.44
N TYR A 8 -10.93 18.94 -4.29
CA TYR A 8 -10.32 19.38 -3.03
C TYR A 8 -9.19 18.42 -2.58
N ILE A 9 -9.40 17.11 -2.62
CA ILE A 9 -8.38 16.12 -2.26
C ILE A 9 -7.18 16.24 -3.21
N LEU A 10 -7.41 16.28 -4.51
CA LEU A 10 -6.36 16.44 -5.52
C LEU A 10 -5.57 17.75 -5.30
N GLU A 11 -6.25 18.85 -5.05
CA GLU A 11 -5.61 20.15 -4.81
C GLU A 11 -4.76 20.16 -3.55
N ASN A 12 -5.24 19.57 -2.46
CA ASN A 12 -4.56 19.61 -1.15
C ASN A 12 -3.52 18.50 -0.96
N PHE A 13 -3.64 17.36 -1.66
CA PHE A 13 -2.61 16.31 -1.66
C PHE A 13 -1.49 16.55 -2.66
N THR A 14 -1.65 17.48 -3.59
CA THR A 14 -0.60 17.86 -4.54
C THR A 14 0.30 18.99 -4.04
N ILE A 15 0.14 19.41 -2.78
CA ILE A 15 0.99 20.45 -2.19
C ILE A 15 2.04 19.81 -1.28
N ASP A 16 3.32 20.06 -1.52
CA ASP A 16 4.43 19.63 -0.65
C ASP A 16 4.45 20.38 0.69
N ASN A 17 5.33 19.97 1.60
CA ASN A 17 5.47 20.62 2.91
C ASN A 17 5.88 22.11 2.85
N ASN A 18 6.21 22.63 1.65
CA ASN A 18 6.59 24.01 1.37
C ASN A 18 5.51 24.79 0.62
N GLY A 19 4.29 24.26 0.51
CA GLY A 19 3.17 24.94 -0.17
C GLY A 19 3.24 24.92 -1.70
N ARG A 20 4.15 24.12 -2.30
CA ARG A 20 4.28 24.00 -3.77
C ARG A 20 3.39 22.89 -4.27
N LYS A 21 2.66 23.12 -5.38
CA LYS A 21 1.92 22.06 -6.07
C LYS A 21 2.88 20.94 -6.44
N MET A 22 2.69 19.76 -5.84
CA MET A 22 3.34 18.55 -6.33
C MET A 22 2.76 18.25 -7.69
N GLN A 23 3.59 18.18 -8.73
CA GLN A 23 3.15 17.65 -10.01
C GLN A 23 2.67 16.21 -9.83
N PRO A 24 1.62 15.76 -10.54
CA PRO A 24 1.16 14.39 -10.44
C PRO A 24 2.34 13.45 -10.64
N ILE A 25 2.54 12.54 -9.68
CA ILE A 25 3.67 11.61 -9.60
C ILE A 25 3.80 10.70 -10.83
N LEU A 26 2.86 10.75 -11.75
CA LEU A 26 2.86 9.99 -13.02
C LEU A 26 3.98 10.39 -14.00
N THR A 27 4.73 11.47 -13.75
CA THR A 27 5.74 11.96 -14.71
C THR A 27 7.19 11.83 -14.26
N ARG A 28 7.49 11.42 -12.99
CA ARG A 28 8.89 11.21 -12.59
C ARG A 28 9.04 10.12 -11.54
N SER A 29 9.50 8.97 -11.99
CA SER A 29 9.99 7.81 -11.21
C SER A 29 11.30 8.07 -10.42
N GLU A 30 11.64 9.31 -10.12
CA GLU A 30 13.01 9.68 -9.79
C GLU A 30 13.38 9.63 -8.30
N ARG A 31 12.43 9.39 -7.37
CA ARG A 31 12.79 9.33 -5.95
C ARG A 31 12.13 8.16 -5.24
N ILE A 32 12.96 7.22 -4.83
CA ILE A 32 12.57 6.24 -3.82
C ILE A 32 12.30 7.02 -2.53
N ASP A 33 11.06 6.96 -2.03
CA ASP A 33 10.63 7.72 -0.87
C ASP A 33 11.16 7.08 0.43
N ASN A 34 12.05 7.78 1.12
CA ASN A 34 12.66 7.34 2.38
C ASN A 34 11.66 7.19 3.52
N GLU A 35 10.67 8.08 3.60
CA GLU A 35 9.62 7.97 4.60
C GLU A 35 8.82 6.69 4.40
N ARG A 36 8.56 6.32 3.15
CA ARG A 36 7.86 5.08 2.82
C ARG A 36 8.67 3.83 3.15
N ILE A 37 9.97 3.83 2.84
CA ILE A 37 10.89 2.76 3.27
C ILE A 37 10.91 2.66 4.78
N SER A 38 11.05 3.78 5.49
CA SER A 38 11.02 3.80 6.96
C SER A 38 9.70 3.29 7.52
N CYS A 39 8.56 3.66 6.93
CA CYS A 39 7.25 3.13 7.34
C CYS A 39 7.15 1.62 7.12
N LEU A 40 7.61 1.09 5.99
CA LEU A 40 7.61 -0.34 5.71
C LEU A 40 8.53 -1.12 6.66
N LEU A 41 9.72 -0.61 6.95
CA LEU A 41 10.68 -1.25 7.85
C LEU A 41 10.29 -1.12 9.33
N ASN A 42 9.50 -0.12 9.70
CA ASN A 42 9.03 0.11 11.08
C ASN A 42 7.64 -0.51 11.37
N SER A 43 6.95 -1.06 10.39
CA SER A 43 5.60 -1.63 10.52
C SER A 43 5.52 -2.96 11.27
N GLY A 44 6.45 -3.20 12.18
CA GLY A 44 6.52 -4.41 13.02
C GLY A 44 7.30 -5.52 12.32
N TYR A 45 8.53 -5.72 12.77
CA TYR A 45 9.37 -6.78 12.24
C TYR A 45 8.83 -8.14 12.68
N LYS A 46 8.32 -8.91 11.71
CA LYS A 46 8.04 -10.33 11.90
C LYS A 46 9.14 -11.13 11.21
N ASP A 47 9.66 -12.14 11.89
CA ASP A 47 10.59 -13.07 11.23
C ASP A 47 9.87 -13.85 10.11
N ILE A 48 10.65 -14.31 9.14
CA ILE A 48 10.11 -14.99 7.95
C ILE A 48 9.30 -16.25 8.31
N LYS A 49 9.71 -16.99 9.33
CA LYS A 49 9.00 -18.19 9.77
C LYS A 49 7.61 -17.86 10.30
N THR A 50 7.48 -16.81 11.11
CA THR A 50 6.20 -16.29 11.58
C THR A 50 5.33 -15.84 10.41
N LEU A 51 5.89 -15.08 9.45
CA LEU A 51 5.15 -14.66 8.26
C LEU A 51 4.65 -15.84 7.44
N ILE A 52 5.47 -16.87 7.25
CA ILE A 52 5.06 -18.09 6.53
C ILE A 52 3.93 -18.79 7.29
N GLN A 53 4.07 -19.01 8.59
CA GLN A 53 3.07 -19.69 9.41
C GLN A 53 1.72 -18.97 9.41
N GLU A 54 1.74 -17.64 9.44
CA GLU A 54 0.52 -16.83 9.42
C GLU A 54 -0.19 -16.81 8.05
N ASN A 55 0.53 -17.05 6.96
CA ASN A 55 0.00 -16.92 5.59
C ASN A 55 -0.17 -18.26 4.86
N LYS A 56 0.48 -19.30 5.32
CA LYS A 56 0.40 -20.63 4.70
C LYS A 56 -0.91 -21.33 5.09
N LYS A 57 -1.48 -22.09 4.14
CA LYS A 57 -2.66 -22.92 4.39
C LYS A 57 -2.33 -23.94 5.48
N ILE A 58 -3.17 -24.01 6.51
CA ILE A 58 -3.00 -24.95 7.62
C ILE A 58 -3.00 -26.40 7.10
N GLY A 59 -1.98 -27.18 7.50
CA GLY A 59 -1.83 -28.57 7.09
C GLY A 59 -1.29 -28.79 5.67
N SER A 60 -0.90 -27.73 4.95
CA SER A 60 -0.22 -27.89 3.66
C SER A 60 1.28 -28.08 3.86
N GLU A 61 1.84 -29.13 3.25
CA GLU A 61 3.29 -29.33 3.18
C GLU A 61 3.93 -28.69 1.95
N GLU A 62 3.11 -28.28 0.96
CA GLU A 62 3.58 -27.64 -0.26
C GLU A 62 4.23 -26.28 0.01
N SER A 63 5.17 -25.89 -0.83
CA SER A 63 5.75 -24.55 -0.79
C SER A 63 4.69 -23.47 -1.01
N MET A 64 4.87 -22.29 -0.41
CA MET A 64 4.04 -21.12 -0.70
C MET A 64 4.67 -20.36 -1.86
N TYR A 65 3.98 -20.29 -2.98
CA TYR A 65 4.43 -19.63 -4.20
C TYR A 65 3.64 -18.35 -4.45
N LEU A 66 4.36 -17.25 -4.68
CA LEU A 66 3.81 -15.95 -4.99
C LEU A 66 4.44 -15.42 -6.28
N GLU A 67 3.61 -15.05 -7.24
CA GLU A 67 4.06 -14.45 -8.49
C GLU A 67 3.28 -13.16 -8.79
N PHE A 68 4.03 -12.06 -9.00
CA PHE A 68 3.50 -10.80 -9.49
C PHE A 68 3.95 -10.59 -10.93
N ARG A 69 2.99 -10.51 -11.87
CA ARG A 69 3.23 -10.05 -13.24
C ARG A 69 2.75 -8.62 -13.37
N PHE A 70 3.58 -7.76 -13.90
CA PHE A 70 3.30 -6.34 -14.01
C PHE A 70 3.69 -5.78 -15.36
N ARG A 71 3.13 -4.62 -15.71
CA ARG A 71 3.49 -3.84 -16.88
C ARG A 71 3.86 -2.42 -16.45
N LEU A 72 5.08 -2.01 -16.75
CA LEU A 72 5.60 -0.69 -16.43
C LEU A 72 6.20 -0.02 -17.67
N LYS A 73 6.29 1.28 -17.66
CA LYS A 73 7.03 2.02 -18.69
C LYS A 73 8.53 1.94 -18.38
N ASP A 74 9.32 1.55 -19.36
CA ASP A 74 10.78 1.62 -19.27
C ASP A 74 11.29 3.08 -19.42
N THR A 75 12.57 3.28 -19.31
CA THR A 75 13.20 4.61 -19.48
C THR A 75 12.95 5.26 -20.85
N SER A 76 12.55 4.48 -21.86
CA SER A 76 12.15 4.99 -23.18
C SER A 76 10.65 5.33 -23.28
N GLY A 77 9.89 5.17 -22.18
CA GLY A 77 8.45 5.39 -22.13
C GLY A 77 7.60 4.25 -22.71
N ARG A 78 8.21 3.14 -23.13
CA ARG A 78 7.50 1.99 -23.70
C ARG A 78 7.02 1.04 -22.62
N GLN A 79 5.79 0.58 -22.75
CA GLN A 79 5.23 -0.45 -21.86
C GLN A 79 5.97 -1.78 -22.04
N LYS A 80 6.44 -2.34 -20.92
CA LYS A 80 7.13 -3.63 -20.83
C LYS A 80 6.56 -4.46 -19.71
N SER A 81 6.55 -5.78 -19.91
CA SER A 81 6.16 -6.73 -18.88
C SER A 81 7.35 -7.08 -18.00
N GLY A 82 7.07 -7.31 -16.72
CA GLY A 82 8.02 -7.83 -15.75
C GLY A 82 7.36 -8.86 -14.85
N ARG A 83 8.19 -9.56 -14.08
CA ARG A 83 7.75 -10.62 -13.19
C ARG A 83 8.62 -10.66 -11.94
N TYR A 84 7.97 -10.74 -10.78
CA TYR A 84 8.60 -11.02 -9.49
C TYR A 84 8.02 -12.29 -8.91
N ILE A 85 8.88 -13.20 -8.49
CA ILE A 85 8.52 -14.49 -7.89
C ILE A 85 9.17 -14.60 -6.53
N LEU A 86 8.41 -15.10 -5.56
CA LEU A 86 8.88 -15.48 -4.23
C LEU A 86 8.29 -16.85 -3.88
N GLU A 87 9.15 -17.80 -3.51
CA GLU A 87 8.73 -19.10 -3.02
C GLU A 87 9.38 -19.39 -1.66
N THR A 88 8.58 -19.93 -0.74
CA THR A 88 9.05 -20.26 0.60
C THR A 88 8.71 -21.70 0.94
N ASP A 89 9.58 -22.37 1.68
CA ASP A 89 9.23 -23.59 2.39
C ASP A 89 8.50 -23.26 3.72
N ASN A 90 8.62 -24.12 4.73
CA ASN A 90 8.00 -23.90 6.03
C ASN A 90 8.77 -22.92 6.93
N THR A 91 10.00 -22.51 6.54
CA THR A 91 10.96 -21.84 7.41
C THR A 91 11.66 -20.65 6.79
N GLN A 92 11.80 -20.64 5.46
CA GLN A 92 12.62 -19.67 4.75
C GLN A 92 12.20 -19.47 3.30
N ILE A 93 12.79 -18.48 2.66
CA ILE A 93 12.70 -18.27 1.21
C ILE A 93 13.61 -19.28 0.53
N ILE A 94 13.06 -20.01 -0.45
CA ILE A 94 13.80 -21.03 -1.22
C ILE A 94 13.98 -20.64 -2.69
N TYR A 95 13.18 -19.67 -3.18
CA TYR A 95 13.36 -19.10 -4.51
C TYR A 95 12.93 -17.65 -4.54
N GLU A 96 13.73 -16.79 -5.16
CA GLU A 96 13.41 -15.40 -5.42
C GLU A 96 13.91 -15.00 -6.80
N HIS A 97 13.05 -14.38 -7.59
CA HIS A 97 13.37 -14.01 -8.97
C HIS A 97 12.73 -12.68 -9.36
N LEU A 98 13.48 -11.85 -10.08
CA LEU A 98 12.96 -10.62 -10.67
C LEU A 98 13.46 -10.47 -12.09
N GLU A 99 12.53 -10.26 -13.02
CA GLU A 99 12.84 -9.91 -14.40
C GLU A 99 12.11 -8.64 -14.83
N PHE A 100 12.78 -7.80 -15.57
CA PHE A 100 12.27 -6.62 -16.25
C PHE A 100 13.34 -6.15 -17.25
N VAL A 101 13.12 -4.98 -17.87
CA VAL A 101 14.07 -4.41 -18.84
C VAL A 101 15.38 -4.01 -18.14
N LEU A 102 16.51 -4.58 -18.55
CA LEU A 102 17.83 -4.21 -18.04
C LEU A 102 18.30 -2.87 -18.61
N SER A 103 18.37 -2.77 -19.93
CA SER A 103 18.68 -1.53 -20.64
C SER A 103 17.72 -1.30 -21.82
N LYS A 104 17.67 -2.18 -22.78
CA LYS A 104 16.74 -2.19 -23.92
C LYS A 104 15.90 -3.45 -24.00
N ASN A 105 16.46 -4.58 -23.55
CA ASN A 105 15.85 -5.88 -23.62
C ASN A 105 15.44 -6.38 -22.23
N LEU A 106 14.41 -7.22 -22.22
CA LEU A 106 14.00 -7.98 -21.05
C LEU A 106 15.18 -8.85 -20.56
N GLY A 107 15.36 -8.96 -19.27
CA GLY A 107 16.36 -9.81 -18.66
C GLY A 107 16.19 -9.95 -17.16
N THR A 108 16.90 -10.92 -16.59
CA THR A 108 16.84 -11.22 -15.17
C THR A 108 17.72 -10.24 -14.39
N TYR A 109 17.12 -9.56 -13.40
CA TYR A 109 17.85 -8.77 -12.41
C TYR A 109 18.49 -9.66 -11.37
N PHE A 110 17.73 -10.64 -10.86
CA PHE A 110 18.28 -11.68 -9.98
C PHE A 110 17.45 -12.96 -10.04
N SER A 111 18.10 -14.07 -9.73
CA SER A 111 17.51 -15.39 -9.56
C SER A 111 18.30 -16.14 -8.51
N ILE A 112 17.69 -16.41 -7.37
CA ILE A 112 18.37 -16.90 -6.17
C ILE A 112 17.67 -18.14 -5.64
N THR A 113 18.46 -19.17 -5.37
CA THR A 113 18.07 -20.40 -4.67
C THR A 113 19.08 -20.68 -3.57
N PRO A 114 18.86 -21.63 -2.66
CA PRO A 114 19.84 -22.00 -1.63
C PRO A 114 21.20 -22.45 -2.18
N THR A 115 21.22 -22.94 -3.42
CA THR A 115 22.44 -23.50 -4.06
C THR A 115 23.02 -22.60 -5.14
N ASN A 116 22.29 -21.62 -5.63
CA ASN A 116 22.73 -20.77 -6.73
C ASN A 116 22.24 -19.34 -6.56
N THR A 117 23.16 -18.37 -6.64
CA THR A 117 22.88 -16.94 -6.53
C THR A 117 23.33 -16.23 -7.80
N ILE A 118 22.39 -15.76 -8.58
CA ILE A 118 22.61 -14.94 -9.76
C ILE A 118 22.05 -13.54 -9.49
N ILE A 119 22.91 -12.54 -9.38
CA ILE A 119 22.55 -11.13 -9.28
C ILE A 119 23.18 -10.40 -10.45
N ASN A 120 22.39 -9.69 -11.24
CA ASN A 120 22.88 -8.97 -12.41
C ASN A 120 23.55 -7.67 -11.98
N PRO A 121 24.82 -7.42 -12.37
CA PRO A 121 25.48 -6.15 -12.06
C PRO A 121 24.76 -4.91 -12.56
N LYS A 122 23.88 -5.04 -13.59
CA LYS A 122 23.07 -3.94 -14.14
C LYS A 122 21.99 -3.40 -13.19
N ILE A 123 21.82 -3.97 -12.01
CA ILE A 123 21.07 -3.34 -10.94
C ILE A 123 21.68 -1.99 -10.56
N PHE A 124 23.02 -1.91 -10.57
CA PHE A 124 23.78 -0.73 -10.18
C PHE A 124 24.54 -0.11 -11.35
N LEU A 125 24.82 1.18 -11.21
CA LEU A 125 25.72 1.91 -12.11
C LEU A 125 27.19 1.63 -11.79
N GLU A 126 27.52 1.35 -10.52
CA GLU A 126 28.88 1.11 -10.04
C GLU A 126 29.07 -0.29 -9.42
N LYS A 127 30.29 -0.84 -9.56
CA LYS A 127 30.64 -2.18 -9.08
C LYS A 127 30.68 -2.32 -7.56
N THR A 128 31.06 -1.27 -6.85
CA THR A 128 31.17 -1.28 -5.37
C THR A 128 29.84 -1.54 -4.68
N ALA A 129 28.78 -0.89 -5.14
CA ALA A 129 27.42 -1.12 -4.62
C ALA A 129 26.94 -2.55 -4.91
N TYR A 130 27.30 -3.12 -6.06
CA TYR A 130 26.99 -4.51 -6.41
C TYR A 130 27.67 -5.49 -5.46
N GLN A 131 28.96 -5.33 -5.16
CA GLN A 131 29.70 -6.20 -4.24
C GLN A 131 29.09 -6.20 -2.84
N SER A 132 28.77 -5.01 -2.32
CA SER A 132 28.11 -4.86 -1.02
C SER A 132 26.77 -5.61 -0.95
N LEU A 133 25.93 -5.51 -1.99
CA LEU A 133 24.68 -6.24 -2.03
C LEU A 133 24.89 -7.76 -2.11
N GLN A 134 25.91 -8.21 -2.85
CA GLN A 134 26.25 -9.64 -2.96
C GLN A 134 26.70 -10.24 -1.63
N GLU A 135 27.53 -9.53 -0.87
CA GLU A 135 27.94 -9.92 0.47
C GLU A 135 26.76 -9.98 1.45
N ALA A 136 25.91 -8.96 1.45
CA ALA A 136 24.70 -8.92 2.26
C ALA A 136 23.70 -10.02 1.88
N CYS A 137 23.55 -10.31 0.58
CA CYS A 137 22.73 -11.42 0.09
C CYS A 137 23.23 -12.76 0.63
N ASN A 138 24.53 -13.06 0.51
CA ASN A 138 25.11 -14.31 1.00
C ASN A 138 24.89 -14.52 2.51
N LYS A 139 24.79 -13.44 3.28
CA LYS A 139 24.62 -13.49 4.74
C LYS A 139 23.17 -13.59 5.19
N TYR A 140 22.27 -12.93 4.51
CA TYR A 140 20.91 -12.68 5.02
C TYR A 140 19.79 -13.28 4.16
N TRP A 141 20.06 -13.61 2.89
CA TRP A 141 19.02 -14.17 2.03
C TRP A 141 18.50 -15.51 2.57
N GLY A 142 17.26 -15.82 2.29
CA GLY A 142 16.53 -16.94 2.86
C GLY A 142 15.72 -16.53 4.10
N LYS A 143 16.34 -15.76 5.03
CA LYS A 143 15.64 -15.10 6.15
C LYS A 143 15.00 -13.77 5.73
N HIS A 144 15.56 -13.11 4.72
CA HIS A 144 15.05 -11.89 4.11
C HIS A 144 15.10 -12.03 2.59
N SER A 145 14.15 -11.40 1.90
CA SER A 145 14.22 -11.28 0.44
C SER A 145 15.35 -10.34 0.04
N LEU A 146 15.88 -10.49 -1.18
CA LEU A 146 16.90 -9.59 -1.71
C LEU A 146 16.43 -8.13 -1.73
N LEU A 147 15.14 -7.92 -2.04
CA LEU A 147 14.55 -6.57 -2.01
C LEU A 147 14.55 -5.98 -0.60
N ALA A 148 14.25 -6.76 0.43
CA ALA A 148 14.32 -6.30 1.82
C ALA A 148 15.76 -6.00 2.25
N ILE A 149 16.71 -6.84 1.87
CA ILE A 149 18.15 -6.62 2.12
C ILE A 149 18.60 -5.31 1.47
N LEU A 150 18.24 -5.09 0.21
CA LEU A 150 18.56 -3.85 -0.50
C LEU A 150 17.97 -2.61 0.18
N LEU A 151 16.74 -2.69 0.66
CA LEU A 151 16.09 -1.57 1.37
C LEU A 151 16.80 -1.25 2.69
N HIS A 152 17.28 -2.26 3.42
CA HIS A 152 18.12 -2.06 4.61
C HIS A 152 19.45 -1.38 4.26
N GLU A 153 20.15 -1.86 3.23
CA GLU A 153 21.39 -1.23 2.75
C GLU A 153 21.20 0.23 2.35
N ILE A 154 20.05 0.54 1.72
CA ILE A 154 19.69 1.93 1.36
C ILE A 154 19.48 2.78 2.62
N LYS A 155 18.84 2.25 3.66
CA LYS A 155 18.56 2.96 4.91
C LYS A 155 19.83 3.22 5.73
N ASP A 156 20.72 2.23 5.83
CA ASP A 156 21.86 2.26 6.73
C ASP A 156 23.06 3.05 6.16
N LYS A 157 23.24 3.06 4.84
CA LYS A 157 24.36 3.72 4.16
C LYS A 157 23.90 5.02 3.53
N ALA A 158 24.01 6.14 4.28
CA ALA A 158 23.70 7.50 3.83
C ALA A 158 22.76 7.54 2.60
N ASP A 159 21.51 7.62 2.86
CA ASP A 159 20.28 7.49 2.03
C ASP A 159 20.39 7.83 0.53
N THR A 160 21.27 8.74 0.16
CA THR A 160 21.43 9.23 -1.22
C THR A 160 22.39 8.40 -2.05
N TYR A 161 23.41 7.78 -1.45
CA TYR A 161 24.46 7.12 -2.23
C TYR A 161 23.95 5.89 -2.98
N ILE A 162 23.42 4.89 -2.27
CA ILE A 162 22.98 3.64 -2.92
C ILE A 162 21.82 3.88 -3.89
N LYS A 163 20.89 4.78 -3.54
CA LYS A 163 19.78 5.14 -4.43
C LYS A 163 20.25 5.70 -5.76
N ASN A 164 21.23 6.59 -5.72
CA ASN A 164 21.79 7.18 -6.92
C ASN A 164 22.56 6.16 -7.77
N GLN A 165 22.99 5.06 -7.18
CA GLN A 165 23.68 3.98 -7.85
C GLN A 165 22.77 2.96 -8.54
N LEU A 166 21.47 2.96 -8.24
CA LEU A 166 20.52 2.05 -8.88
C LEU A 166 20.23 2.47 -10.32
N SER A 167 20.16 1.49 -11.23
CA SER A 167 19.75 1.74 -12.62
C SER A 167 18.29 2.22 -12.70
N GLU A 168 17.97 3.10 -13.64
CA GLU A 168 16.65 3.75 -13.71
C GLU A 168 15.49 2.74 -13.91
N ASN A 169 15.68 1.72 -14.74
CA ASN A 169 14.65 0.69 -14.91
C ASN A 169 14.44 -0.13 -13.64
N PHE A 170 15.51 -0.39 -12.88
CA PHE A 170 15.38 -1.07 -11.59
C PHE A 170 14.70 -0.19 -10.54
N LYS A 171 15.01 1.11 -10.48
CA LYS A 171 14.30 2.09 -9.65
C LYS A 171 12.80 2.09 -9.96
N THR A 172 12.43 2.03 -11.23
CA THR A 172 11.02 1.97 -11.67
C THR A 172 10.30 0.75 -11.07
N VAL A 173 10.91 -0.43 -11.15
CA VAL A 173 10.35 -1.66 -10.57
C VAL A 173 10.31 -1.58 -9.04
N LEU A 174 11.38 -1.12 -8.40
CA LEU A 174 11.44 -1.00 -6.96
C LEU A 174 10.36 -0.03 -6.43
N ASN A 175 10.20 1.13 -7.07
CA ASN A 175 9.15 2.09 -6.74
C ASN A 175 7.75 1.50 -6.93
N PHE A 176 7.53 0.74 -8.00
CA PHE A 176 6.25 0.05 -8.21
C PHE A 176 5.95 -0.93 -7.05
N LEU A 177 6.89 -1.79 -6.70
CA LEU A 177 6.71 -2.76 -5.62
C LEU A 177 6.51 -2.08 -4.25
N LEU A 178 7.24 -1.00 -3.97
CA LEU A 178 7.06 -0.18 -2.77
C LEU A 178 5.72 0.56 -2.72
N ASN A 179 5.08 0.78 -3.87
CA ASN A 179 3.78 1.44 -3.99
C ASN A 179 2.58 0.48 -3.93
N ILE A 180 2.78 -0.77 -3.57
CA ILE A 180 1.68 -1.69 -3.29
C ILE A 180 1.18 -1.43 -1.87
N SER A 181 -0.12 -1.21 -1.75
CA SER A 181 -0.81 -1.05 -0.47
C SER A 181 -1.76 -2.22 -0.26
N CYS A 182 -1.82 -2.74 0.94
CA CYS A 182 -2.65 -3.89 1.25
C CYS A 182 -3.43 -3.68 2.56
N LYS A 183 -4.72 -3.99 2.53
CA LYS A 183 -5.57 -4.11 3.70
C LYS A 183 -6.13 -5.53 3.74
N THR A 184 -5.76 -6.30 4.75
CA THR A 184 -6.26 -7.65 4.97
C THR A 184 -7.02 -7.74 6.29
N SER A 185 -8.05 -8.57 6.34
CA SER A 185 -8.79 -8.89 7.55
C SER A 185 -8.47 -10.32 7.96
N ARG A 186 -7.89 -10.50 9.15
CA ARG A 186 -7.65 -11.82 9.73
C ARG A 186 -8.46 -11.96 11.00
N GLY A 187 -9.48 -12.82 10.96
CA GLY A 187 -10.37 -13.03 12.09
C GLY A 187 -11.13 -11.76 12.49
N LYS A 188 -11.83 -11.81 13.63
CA LYS A 188 -12.74 -10.72 14.04
C LYS A 188 -12.03 -9.43 14.48
N HIS A 189 -10.72 -9.44 14.75
CA HIS A 189 -10.05 -8.33 15.45
C HIS A 189 -8.67 -7.93 14.94
N GLN A 190 -8.09 -8.60 13.93
CA GLN A 190 -6.77 -8.23 13.41
C GLN A 190 -6.88 -7.74 11.96
N GLN A 191 -6.69 -6.44 11.79
CA GLN A 191 -6.56 -5.81 10.49
C GLN A 191 -5.08 -5.51 10.23
N ASN A 192 -4.55 -6.01 9.14
CA ASN A 192 -3.21 -5.65 8.67
C ASN A 192 -3.35 -4.59 7.57
N MET A 193 -2.76 -3.42 7.79
CA MET A 193 -2.71 -2.33 6.83
C MET A 193 -1.24 -2.05 6.51
N LEU A 194 -0.86 -2.23 5.26
CA LEU A 194 0.51 -2.03 4.77
C LEU A 194 0.53 -1.01 3.64
N GLY A 195 1.62 -0.28 3.54
CA GLY A 195 1.84 0.67 2.45
C GLY A 195 0.96 1.91 2.52
N LEU A 196 0.62 2.38 3.73
CA LEU A 196 -0.15 3.62 3.92
C LEU A 196 0.66 4.85 3.48
N PRO A 197 -0.01 5.91 3.00
CA PRO A 197 0.67 7.14 2.63
C PRO A 197 1.27 7.82 3.88
N PRO A 198 2.53 8.27 3.83
CA PRO A 198 3.20 8.87 4.98
C PRO A 198 2.60 10.22 5.40
N GLU A 199 1.81 10.85 4.53
CA GLU A 199 1.15 12.13 4.78
C GLU A 199 -0.13 12.03 5.62
N VAL A 200 -0.55 10.81 5.96
CA VAL A 200 -1.75 10.54 6.76
C VAL A 200 -1.36 9.71 7.97
N LEU A 201 -2.04 9.91 9.08
CA LEU A 201 -1.84 9.09 10.27
C LEU A 201 -2.09 7.60 9.95
N SER A 202 -1.24 6.74 10.45
CA SER A 202 -1.43 5.29 10.38
C SER A 202 -2.60 4.84 11.26
N GLU A 203 -2.69 5.42 12.47
CA GLU A 203 -3.78 5.22 13.40
C GLU A 203 -4.71 6.43 13.31
N LEU A 204 -5.90 6.26 12.71
CA LEU A 204 -6.80 7.39 12.43
C LEU A 204 -7.67 7.76 13.63
N GLU A 205 -7.96 6.83 14.53
CA GLU A 205 -8.92 7.06 15.62
C GLU A 205 -8.25 7.64 16.86
N GLU A 206 -7.15 7.05 17.29
CA GLU A 206 -6.39 7.52 18.45
C GLU A 206 -4.93 7.06 18.37
N GLY A 207 -4.02 7.80 19.02
CA GLY A 207 -2.62 7.43 19.04
C GLY A 207 -1.73 8.50 19.64
N ASN A 208 -0.42 8.32 19.41
CA ASN A 208 0.61 9.29 19.82
C ASN A 208 1.47 9.66 18.62
N ILE A 209 1.75 10.93 18.45
CA ILE A 209 2.62 11.44 17.39
C ILE A 209 3.63 12.44 17.98
N SER A 210 4.82 12.51 17.41
CA SER A 210 5.79 13.53 17.81
C SER A 210 5.27 14.94 17.55
N VAL A 211 5.55 15.88 18.43
CA VAL A 211 5.19 17.31 18.26
C VAL A 211 5.71 17.88 16.93
N TYR A 212 6.84 17.39 16.43
CA TYR A 212 7.40 17.80 15.12
C TYR A 212 6.58 17.34 13.91
N LYS A 213 5.64 16.42 14.10
CA LYS A 213 4.75 15.88 13.06
C LYS A 213 3.30 16.33 13.22
N GLU A 214 3.02 17.35 14.02
CA GLU A 214 1.65 17.87 14.22
C GLU A 214 0.97 18.31 12.90
N ASN A 215 1.75 18.72 11.93
CA ASN A 215 1.24 19.02 10.59
C ASN A 215 0.50 17.84 9.93
N ILE A 216 0.96 16.59 10.17
CA ILE A 216 0.27 15.38 9.67
C ILE A 216 -1.09 15.22 10.34
N LEU A 217 -1.16 15.47 11.65
CA LEU A 217 -2.41 15.42 12.40
C LEU A 217 -3.43 16.43 11.86
N ASN A 218 -3.04 17.70 11.71
CA ASN A 218 -3.91 18.74 11.18
C ASN A 218 -4.36 18.46 9.74
N ARG A 219 -3.47 17.92 8.91
CA ARG A 219 -3.77 17.53 7.53
C ARG A 219 -4.78 16.38 7.49
N THR A 220 -4.57 15.34 8.29
CA THR A 220 -5.48 14.20 8.39
C THR A 220 -6.87 14.65 8.86
N GLU A 221 -6.93 15.53 9.87
CA GLU A 221 -8.20 16.13 10.34
C GLU A 221 -8.97 16.82 9.21
N ASN A 222 -8.30 17.66 8.43
CA ASN A 222 -8.95 18.35 7.30
C ASN A 222 -9.50 17.39 6.25
N ILE A 223 -8.76 16.34 5.94
CA ILE A 223 -9.19 15.32 4.98
C ILE A 223 -10.41 14.56 5.50
N LEU A 224 -10.36 14.12 6.76
CA LEU A 224 -11.47 13.43 7.40
C LEU A 224 -12.73 14.31 7.44
N ASN A 225 -12.60 15.59 7.74
CA ASN A 225 -13.73 16.54 7.71
C ASN A 225 -14.41 16.58 6.35
N VAL A 226 -13.62 16.74 5.30
CA VAL A 226 -14.17 16.79 3.93
C VAL A 226 -14.77 15.44 3.54
N PHE A 227 -14.08 14.34 3.85
CA PHE A 227 -14.51 13.00 3.51
C PHE A 227 -15.83 12.63 4.20
N LEU A 228 -15.90 12.76 5.51
CA LEU A 228 -17.06 12.33 6.30
C LEU A 228 -18.29 13.18 6.07
N LYS A 229 -18.15 14.50 5.93
CA LYS A 229 -19.29 15.39 5.58
C LYS A 229 -19.92 15.08 4.22
N ASN A 230 -19.16 14.49 3.30
CA ASN A 230 -19.70 14.05 2.01
C ASN A 230 -20.40 12.67 2.07
N ILE A 231 -20.09 11.88 3.10
CA ILE A 231 -20.70 10.56 3.32
C ILE A 231 -22.00 10.71 4.13
N ASP A 232 -21.94 11.49 5.21
CA ASP A 232 -23.05 11.66 6.14
C ASP A 232 -23.26 13.16 6.45
N THR A 233 -24.42 13.68 6.09
CA THR A 233 -24.76 15.10 6.24
C THR A 233 -25.02 15.53 7.69
N ASP A 234 -25.24 14.58 8.60
CA ASP A 234 -25.41 14.86 10.02
C ASP A 234 -24.08 15.09 10.74
N ILE A 235 -22.97 14.69 10.14
CA ILE A 235 -21.63 15.00 10.63
C ILE A 235 -21.31 16.46 10.30
N GLN A 236 -21.28 17.30 11.34
CA GLN A 236 -21.01 18.74 11.22
C GLN A 236 -19.50 19.03 11.21
N LYS A 237 -18.75 18.33 12.07
CA LYS A 237 -17.30 18.50 12.20
C LYS A 237 -16.66 17.22 12.73
N VAL A 238 -15.43 16.98 12.27
CA VAL A 238 -14.54 15.97 12.83
C VAL A 238 -13.24 16.67 13.22
N TYR A 239 -12.71 16.35 14.40
CA TYR A 239 -11.49 16.99 14.91
C TYR A 239 -10.73 16.06 15.84
N TYR A 240 -9.45 16.34 16.03
CA TYR A 240 -8.65 15.62 17.02
C TYR A 240 -8.61 16.40 18.33
N GLU A 241 -9.12 15.79 19.40
CA GLU A 241 -8.81 16.20 20.75
C GLU A 241 -7.35 15.88 21.04
N LYS A 242 -6.57 16.88 21.48
CA LYS A 242 -5.11 16.79 21.62
C LYS A 242 -4.68 17.03 23.05
N SER A 243 -3.74 16.24 23.56
CA SER A 243 -3.04 16.51 24.81
C SER A 243 -1.53 16.35 24.61
N VAL A 244 -0.76 17.37 24.98
CA VAL A 244 0.70 17.38 24.83
C VAL A 244 1.34 16.77 26.08
N ALA A 245 2.19 15.78 25.90
CA ALA A 245 2.96 15.11 26.94
C ALA A 245 4.44 15.04 26.51
N GLY A 246 5.22 16.04 26.95
CA GLY A 246 6.63 16.16 26.57
C GLY A 246 6.80 16.35 25.06
N MET A 247 7.49 15.42 24.40
CA MET A 247 7.77 15.44 22.96
C MET A 247 6.68 14.78 22.11
N PHE A 248 5.57 14.38 22.71
CA PHE A 248 4.48 13.68 22.02
C PHE A 248 3.16 14.41 22.20
N ILE A 249 2.32 14.30 21.17
CA ILE A 249 0.92 14.69 21.18
C ILE A 249 0.12 13.38 21.19
N ARG A 250 -0.63 13.17 22.27
CA ARG A 250 -1.69 12.17 22.29
C ARG A 250 -2.92 12.76 21.62
N TYR A 251 -3.53 12.01 20.70
CA TYR A 251 -4.71 12.47 19.98
C TYR A 251 -5.81 11.43 20.01
N LYS A 252 -7.06 11.93 19.93
CA LYS A 252 -8.27 11.11 19.83
C LYS A 252 -9.25 11.79 18.88
N LEU A 253 -9.80 11.02 17.93
CA LEU A 253 -10.75 11.53 16.96
C LEU A 253 -12.13 11.73 17.61
N MET A 254 -12.67 12.92 17.45
CA MET A 254 -14.00 13.34 17.92
C MET A 254 -14.87 13.71 16.74
N VAL A 255 -16.17 13.50 16.89
CA VAL A 255 -17.20 13.85 15.91
C VAL A 255 -18.23 14.77 16.55
N CYS A 256 -18.49 15.90 15.93
CA CYS A 256 -19.64 16.72 16.21
C CYS A 256 -20.77 16.32 15.25
N ARG A 257 -21.81 15.72 15.76
CA ARG A 257 -22.96 15.20 15.01
C ARG A 257 -24.24 15.90 15.41
N ARG A 258 -25.10 16.20 14.44
CA ARG A 258 -26.44 16.71 14.69
C ARG A 258 -27.39 15.56 15.02
N ILE A 259 -27.90 15.53 16.25
CA ILE A 259 -28.84 14.53 16.77
C ILE A 259 -30.06 15.29 17.32
N ASN A 260 -31.26 15.05 16.77
CA ASN A 260 -32.48 15.75 17.14
C ASN A 260 -32.31 17.27 17.16
N GLU A 261 -31.79 17.83 16.08
CA GLU A 261 -31.50 19.26 15.88
C GLU A 261 -30.46 19.88 16.83
N VAL A 262 -29.80 19.07 17.68
CA VAL A 262 -28.77 19.51 18.62
C VAL A 262 -27.41 18.94 18.21
N ASN A 263 -26.40 19.79 18.16
CA ASN A 263 -25.03 19.34 17.94
C ASN A 263 -24.47 18.68 19.20
N ARG A 264 -24.00 17.46 19.06
CA ARG A 264 -23.37 16.67 20.11
C ARG A 264 -21.97 16.24 19.72
N GLU A 265 -21.04 16.39 20.65
CA GLU A 265 -19.68 15.92 20.49
C GLU A 265 -19.54 14.52 21.08
N LEU A 266 -19.03 13.59 20.26
CA LEU A 266 -18.92 12.18 20.60
C LEU A 266 -17.53 11.66 20.19
N PRO A 267 -16.94 10.71 20.93
CA PRO A 267 -15.80 9.95 20.45
C PRO A 267 -16.16 9.23 19.12
N PHE A 268 -15.25 9.23 18.16
CA PHE A 268 -15.47 8.57 16.86
C PHE A 268 -15.77 7.07 16.99
N SER A 269 -15.23 6.42 18.03
CA SER A 269 -15.50 5.01 18.35
C SER A 269 -16.98 4.67 18.59
N LEU A 270 -17.83 5.69 18.78
CA LEU A 270 -19.30 5.52 18.90
C LEU A 270 -20.04 5.64 17.56
N GLU A 271 -19.34 5.94 16.45
CA GLU A 271 -19.92 5.94 15.12
C GLU A 271 -20.29 4.52 14.65
N SER A 272 -21.15 4.44 13.65
CA SER A 272 -21.53 3.15 13.06
C SER A 272 -20.32 2.45 12.47
N THR A 273 -20.34 1.10 12.49
CA THR A 273 -19.26 0.26 11.95
C THR A 273 -18.95 0.57 10.48
N GLY A 274 -19.97 0.96 9.69
CA GLY A 274 -19.81 1.39 8.31
C GLY A 274 -18.99 2.66 8.17
N ILE A 275 -19.24 3.68 9.01
CA ILE A 275 -18.48 4.94 9.02
C ILE A 275 -17.05 4.70 9.51
N GLN A 276 -16.88 3.90 10.57
CA GLN A 276 -15.55 3.51 11.05
C GLN A 276 -14.74 2.78 9.96
N PHE A 277 -15.37 1.86 9.25
CA PHE A 277 -14.73 1.15 8.14
C PHE A 277 -14.34 2.09 6.99
N MET A 278 -15.19 3.06 6.70
CA MET A 278 -14.91 4.04 5.63
C MET A 278 -13.66 4.87 5.86
N ILE A 279 -13.40 5.33 7.08
CA ILE A 279 -12.15 6.06 7.35
C ILE A 279 -10.93 5.18 7.20
N GLN A 280 -11.04 3.89 7.50
CA GLN A 280 -9.95 2.92 7.30
C GLN A 280 -9.64 2.68 5.81
N LEU A 281 -10.63 2.86 4.91
CA LEU A 281 -10.40 2.79 3.46
C LEU A 281 -9.77 4.06 2.89
N LEU A 282 -9.92 5.19 3.56
CA LEU A 282 -9.48 6.49 3.06
C LEU A 282 -8.00 6.54 2.67
N PRO A 283 -7.03 6.07 3.48
CA PRO A 283 -5.62 6.07 3.08
C PRO A 283 -5.35 5.28 1.80
N PHE A 284 -6.07 4.16 1.60
CA PHE A 284 -5.94 3.34 0.40
C PHE A 284 -6.50 4.04 -0.84
N ILE A 285 -7.63 4.72 -0.69
CA ILE A 285 -8.22 5.55 -1.76
C ILE A 285 -7.26 6.66 -2.17
N LEU A 286 -6.58 7.30 -1.21
CA LEU A 286 -5.57 8.31 -1.49
C LEU A 286 -4.35 7.76 -2.24
N ASN A 287 -3.92 6.54 -1.90
CA ASN A 287 -2.84 5.87 -2.63
C ASN A 287 -3.26 5.50 -4.07
N LEU A 288 -4.50 5.05 -4.27
CA LEU A 288 -5.03 4.80 -5.61
C LEU A 288 -4.98 6.04 -6.50
N GLN A 289 -5.27 7.21 -5.97
CA GLN A 289 -5.16 8.47 -6.72
C GLN A 289 -3.74 8.80 -7.13
N LYS A 290 -2.75 8.35 -6.34
CA LYS A 290 -1.32 8.48 -6.66
C LYS A 290 -0.83 7.40 -7.65
N GLY A 291 -1.72 6.57 -8.19
CA GLY A 291 -1.37 5.52 -9.15
C GLY A 291 -0.84 4.23 -8.52
N ALA A 292 -1.02 4.03 -7.21
CA ALA A 292 -0.61 2.82 -6.52
C ALA A 292 -1.48 1.60 -6.90
N VAL A 293 -0.95 0.41 -6.65
CA VAL A 293 -1.74 -0.82 -6.60
C VAL A 293 -2.25 -1.01 -5.18
N VAL A 294 -3.55 -1.14 -5.03
CA VAL A 294 -4.20 -1.32 -3.73
C VAL A 294 -4.95 -2.64 -3.72
N ILE A 295 -4.71 -3.45 -2.71
CA ILE A 295 -5.35 -4.75 -2.48
C ILE A 295 -6.17 -4.65 -1.19
N ILE A 296 -7.47 -4.90 -1.26
CA ILE A 296 -8.36 -4.87 -0.10
C ILE A 296 -9.11 -6.20 -0.01
N ASP A 297 -8.81 -6.94 1.05
CA ASP A 297 -9.53 -8.16 1.36
C ASP A 297 -10.82 -7.85 2.13
N ALA A 298 -11.92 -8.54 1.78
CA ALA A 298 -13.24 -8.35 2.35
C ALA A 298 -13.71 -6.88 2.31
N PHE A 299 -13.66 -6.27 1.13
CA PHE A 299 -13.92 -4.84 0.87
C PHE A 299 -15.27 -4.34 1.38
N ASP A 300 -16.26 -5.21 1.44
CA ASP A 300 -17.67 -4.88 1.71
C ASP A 300 -18.17 -5.33 3.09
N ILE A 301 -17.30 -5.86 3.95
CA ILE A 301 -17.67 -6.54 5.20
C ILE A 301 -18.54 -5.69 6.16
N ALA A 302 -18.44 -4.37 6.08
CA ALA A 302 -19.16 -3.44 6.96
C ALA A 302 -20.02 -2.44 6.19
N LEU A 303 -20.18 -2.61 4.88
CA LEU A 303 -20.88 -1.67 4.01
C LEU A 303 -22.19 -2.26 3.51
N CYS A 304 -23.25 -1.44 3.42
CA CYS A 304 -24.48 -1.86 2.76
C CYS A 304 -24.31 -1.89 1.24
N ASP A 305 -25.11 -2.71 0.58
CA ASP A 305 -25.04 -2.99 -0.86
C ASP A 305 -25.07 -1.76 -1.75
N ASP A 306 -25.97 -0.83 -1.48
CA ASP A 306 -26.10 0.44 -2.21
C ASP A 306 -24.83 1.28 -2.11
N PHE A 307 -24.20 1.25 -0.94
CA PHE A 307 -22.99 2.01 -0.71
C PHE A 307 -21.80 1.36 -1.44
N VAL A 308 -21.66 0.02 -1.36
CA VAL A 308 -20.66 -0.74 -2.11
C VAL A 308 -20.74 -0.44 -3.59
N LYS A 309 -21.94 -0.50 -4.17
CA LYS A 309 -22.18 -0.20 -5.59
C LYS A 309 -21.73 1.22 -5.94
N LYS A 310 -22.16 2.22 -5.19
CA LYS A 310 -21.81 3.63 -5.43
C LYS A 310 -20.30 3.85 -5.30
N LEU A 311 -19.67 3.23 -4.32
CA LEU A 311 -18.24 3.36 -4.08
C LEU A 311 -17.42 2.73 -5.21
N ILE A 312 -17.77 1.52 -5.67
CA ILE A 312 -17.06 0.86 -6.78
C ILE A 312 -17.17 1.68 -8.07
N ILE A 313 -18.40 2.14 -8.43
CA ILE A 313 -18.59 2.97 -9.62
C ILE A 313 -17.75 4.24 -9.53
N PHE A 314 -17.79 4.90 -8.36
CA PHE A 314 -17.04 6.11 -8.13
C PHE A 314 -15.52 5.87 -8.25
N LEU A 315 -14.98 4.81 -7.63
CA LEU A 315 -13.56 4.46 -7.69
C LEU A 315 -13.13 4.19 -9.13
N ARG A 316 -13.93 3.43 -9.89
CA ARG A 316 -13.64 3.14 -11.31
C ARG A 316 -13.47 4.40 -12.16
N GLU A 317 -14.27 5.42 -11.92
CA GLU A 317 -14.31 6.63 -12.75
C GLU A 317 -13.25 7.67 -12.37
N ASN A 318 -12.72 7.60 -11.14
CA ASN A 318 -11.94 8.70 -10.57
C ASN A 318 -10.53 8.32 -10.11
N LEU A 319 -10.08 7.07 -10.32
CA LEU A 319 -8.77 6.63 -9.84
C LEU A 319 -7.79 6.33 -10.96
N ASN A 320 -6.51 6.67 -10.69
CA ASN A 320 -5.40 6.45 -11.62
C ASN A 320 -4.64 5.15 -11.35
N GLY A 321 -4.86 4.52 -10.15
CA GLY A 321 -4.21 3.29 -9.73
C GLY A 321 -4.99 2.03 -10.08
N GLN A 322 -4.49 0.89 -9.63
CA GLN A 322 -5.17 -0.40 -9.75
C GLN A 322 -5.74 -0.84 -8.41
N LEU A 323 -7.05 -1.13 -8.38
CA LEU A 323 -7.73 -1.67 -7.20
C LEU A 323 -8.04 -3.16 -7.40
N ILE A 324 -7.58 -3.99 -6.47
CA ILE A 324 -7.90 -5.42 -6.40
C ILE A 324 -8.68 -5.63 -5.10
N ILE A 325 -9.88 -6.13 -5.18
CA ILE A 325 -10.74 -6.39 -4.01
C ILE A 325 -11.20 -7.84 -3.98
N THR A 326 -11.36 -8.39 -2.79
CA THR A 326 -12.13 -9.60 -2.57
C THR A 326 -13.46 -9.25 -1.93
N THR A 327 -14.51 -9.99 -2.29
CA THR A 327 -15.86 -9.79 -1.77
C THR A 327 -16.64 -11.11 -1.84
N CYS A 328 -17.50 -11.33 -0.85
CA CYS A 328 -18.50 -12.40 -0.90
C CYS A 328 -19.87 -11.90 -1.43
N ASN A 329 -19.99 -10.62 -1.72
CA ASN A 329 -21.24 -10.00 -2.16
C ASN A 329 -21.49 -10.23 -3.66
N LYS A 330 -22.48 -11.06 -3.97
CA LYS A 330 -22.88 -11.36 -5.35
C LYS A 330 -23.41 -10.14 -6.13
N LEU A 331 -23.77 -9.04 -5.45
CA LEU A 331 -24.22 -7.83 -6.13
C LEU A 331 -23.11 -7.13 -6.90
N VAL A 332 -21.85 -7.33 -6.50
CA VAL A 332 -20.69 -6.78 -7.23
C VAL A 332 -20.67 -7.27 -8.67
N THR A 333 -21.12 -8.51 -8.93
CA THR A 333 -21.23 -9.04 -10.30
C THR A 333 -22.32 -8.40 -11.15
N LYS A 334 -23.27 -7.67 -10.51
CA LYS A 334 -24.34 -6.94 -11.19
C LYS A 334 -23.99 -5.47 -11.46
N ILE A 335 -22.86 -5.02 -10.99
CA ILE A 335 -22.31 -3.70 -11.33
C ILE A 335 -21.70 -3.83 -12.73
N ASP A 336 -21.79 -2.77 -13.52
CA ASP A 336 -21.19 -2.69 -14.86
C ASP A 336 -19.65 -2.66 -14.76
N ILE A 337 -19.05 -3.80 -14.40
CA ILE A 337 -17.62 -4.07 -14.39
C ILE A 337 -17.32 -5.01 -15.57
N PRO A 338 -16.28 -4.72 -16.38
CA PRO A 338 -15.88 -5.65 -17.44
C PRO A 338 -15.66 -7.06 -16.89
N GLN A 339 -16.29 -8.06 -17.52
CA GLN A 339 -16.26 -9.45 -17.03
C GLN A 339 -14.84 -10.02 -16.91
N GLU A 340 -13.93 -9.58 -17.76
CA GLU A 340 -12.50 -9.93 -17.69
C GLU A 340 -11.81 -9.47 -16.40
N ASN A 341 -12.43 -8.60 -15.63
CA ASN A 341 -11.91 -8.10 -14.34
C ASN A 341 -12.57 -8.80 -13.13
N ILE A 342 -13.47 -9.75 -13.35
CA ILE A 342 -14.16 -10.50 -12.30
C ILE A 342 -13.63 -11.94 -12.28
N TYR A 343 -13.18 -12.37 -11.10
CA TYR A 343 -12.63 -13.69 -10.86
C TYR A 343 -13.38 -14.39 -9.75
N PHE A 344 -13.73 -15.66 -9.94
CA PHE A 344 -14.38 -16.49 -8.91
C PHE A 344 -13.36 -17.44 -8.29
N LEU A 345 -13.32 -17.50 -6.97
CA LEU A 345 -12.52 -18.44 -6.20
C LEU A 345 -13.41 -19.57 -5.70
N TYR A 346 -13.03 -20.82 -5.94
CA TYR A 346 -13.74 -22.02 -5.49
C TYR A 346 -12.88 -22.83 -4.53
N GLU A 347 -13.49 -23.43 -3.51
CA GLU A 347 -12.80 -24.09 -2.39
C GLU A 347 -11.81 -25.21 -2.75
N ASN A 348 -12.04 -25.95 -3.85
CA ASN A 348 -11.27 -27.17 -4.13
C ASN A 348 -10.28 -27.06 -5.29
N HIS A 349 -10.35 -26.02 -6.07
CA HIS A 349 -9.36 -25.70 -7.08
C HIS A 349 -9.35 -24.19 -7.27
N VAL A 350 -8.21 -23.56 -7.11
CA VAL A 350 -8.01 -22.17 -7.55
C VAL A 350 -8.06 -22.16 -9.08
N LYS A 351 -9.22 -22.45 -9.64
CA LYS A 351 -9.54 -22.17 -11.03
C LYS A 351 -10.13 -20.78 -11.04
N VAL A 352 -9.29 -19.82 -11.41
CA VAL A 352 -9.73 -18.50 -11.84
C VAL A 352 -10.54 -18.74 -13.13
N HIS A 353 -11.85 -18.83 -13.00
CA HIS A 353 -12.74 -18.87 -14.17
C HIS A 353 -13.13 -17.45 -14.51
N ARG A 354 -12.75 -16.99 -15.72
CA ARG A 354 -13.45 -15.88 -16.34
C ARG A 354 -14.89 -16.33 -16.56
N ILE A 355 -15.86 -15.54 -16.16
CA ILE A 355 -17.24 -15.73 -16.63
C ILE A 355 -17.19 -15.39 -18.12
N LEU A 356 -17.49 -16.39 -18.94
CA LEU A 356 -17.73 -16.21 -20.36
C LEU A 356 -19.07 -15.48 -20.58
#